data_1edaba5466bc2c88055e3323ed752a72
#
_entry.id   1edaba5466bc2c88055e3323ed752a72
#
_cell.length_a   1.000
_cell.length_b   1.000
_cell.length_c   1.000
_cell.angle_alpha   90.00
_cell.angle_beta   90.00
_cell.angle_gamma   90.00
#
_symmetry.space_group_name_H-M   'P 1'
#
loop_
_entity.id
_entity.type
_entity.pdbx_description
1 polymer ?
#
loop_
_entity_poly.entity_id
_entity_poly.type
_entity_poly.pdbx_seq_one_letter_code
_entity_poly.pdbx_strand_id
1 'polypeptide(L)'
;TYNGYENVLNGLWITVQIAVLGLIIGILIGMVIAVIKMIPKNKTAPKVFSFICDIYIGFFRGTPIVVQLLIGYFVLMPALGLNLPNVAVAIAVFGMNSGAYVSEIMRSGIQSVDPGQLEAARALGLNYPTSMIKVVIPQAVKNIMPTLGNEFISLIKETSVVSFIAIVDLTKAFRQIGDSNYEYIIPYLMLAAVYLVIVYIISQLVKLL
;
A
#
# COMPACT_ATOMS: atom_id res chain seq x y z
N THR A 1 -22.12 26.87 11.06
CA THR A 1 -22.06 27.00 9.58
C THR A 1 -21.29 25.84 9.03
N TYR A 2 -21.91 25.03 8.19
CA TYR A 2 -21.26 23.89 7.54
C TYR A 2 -20.35 24.42 6.42
N ASN A 3 -19.02 24.35 6.62
CA ASN A 3 -18.02 24.77 5.62
C ASN A 3 -17.69 23.57 4.73
N GLY A 4 -18.53 23.27 3.75
CA GLY A 4 -18.40 22.08 2.89
C GLY A 4 -17.03 22.00 2.18
N TYR A 5 -16.47 23.12 1.76
CA TYR A 5 -15.18 23.12 1.07
C TYR A 5 -13.99 22.79 2.02
N GLU A 6 -14.01 23.27 3.25
CA GLU A 6 -12.97 22.95 4.25
C GLU A 6 -12.97 21.47 4.59
N ASN A 7 -14.17 20.86 4.71
CA ASN A 7 -14.30 19.43 4.94
C ASN A 7 -13.75 18.60 3.77
N VAL A 8 -13.96 19.05 2.53
CA VAL A 8 -13.40 18.41 1.33
C VAL A 8 -11.86 18.49 1.32
N LEU A 9 -11.28 19.65 1.62
CA LEU A 9 -9.82 19.80 1.69
C LEU A 9 -9.21 18.97 2.82
N ASN A 10 -9.83 18.95 3.99
CA ASN A 10 -9.40 18.12 5.12
C ASN A 10 -9.53 16.63 4.80
N GLY A 11 -10.64 16.22 4.15
CA GLY A 11 -10.86 14.86 3.71
C GLY A 11 -9.83 14.43 2.66
N LEU A 12 -9.47 15.31 1.73
CA LEU A 12 -8.40 15.07 0.77
C LEU A 12 -7.05 14.88 1.47
N TRP A 13 -6.74 15.74 2.45
CA TRP A 13 -5.50 15.62 3.23
C TRP A 13 -5.41 14.28 3.96
N ILE A 14 -6.50 13.85 4.62
CA ILE A 14 -6.56 12.56 5.32
C ILE A 14 -6.40 11.39 4.33
N THR A 15 -7.07 11.45 3.17
CA THR A 15 -6.92 10.46 2.09
C THR A 15 -5.46 10.31 1.68
N VAL A 16 -4.80 11.43 1.37
CA VAL A 16 -3.37 11.43 0.96
C VAL A 16 -2.46 10.96 2.10
N GLN A 17 -2.71 11.41 3.33
CA GLN A 17 -1.94 11.01 4.50
C GLN A 17 -1.97 9.50 4.72
N ILE A 18 -3.15 8.89 4.68
CA ILE A 18 -3.32 7.43 4.86
C ILE A 18 -2.60 6.67 3.74
N ALA A 19 -2.77 7.10 2.48
CA ALA A 19 -2.16 6.43 1.35
C ALA A 19 -0.62 6.53 1.37
N VAL A 20 -0.07 7.72 1.64
CA VAL A 20 1.39 7.93 1.69
C VAL A 20 2.02 7.16 2.84
N LEU A 21 1.49 7.30 4.07
CA LEU A 21 2.05 6.63 5.23
C LEU A 21 1.80 5.11 5.16
N GLY A 22 0.65 4.68 4.64
CA GLY A 22 0.38 3.27 4.35
C GLY A 22 1.37 2.69 3.36
N LEU A 23 1.68 3.39 2.25
CA LEU A 23 2.68 2.93 1.28
C LEU A 23 4.08 2.86 1.90
N ILE A 24 4.49 3.85 2.69
CA ILE A 24 5.81 3.85 3.35
C ILE A 24 5.93 2.62 4.27
N ILE A 25 4.94 2.37 5.11
CA ILE A 25 4.91 1.17 5.97
C ILE A 25 4.90 -0.10 5.11
N GLY A 26 4.11 -0.09 4.03
CA GLY A 26 4.03 -1.20 3.07
C GLY A 26 5.37 -1.50 2.41
N ILE A 27 6.13 -0.49 2.01
CA ILE A 27 7.49 -0.66 1.46
C ILE A 27 8.43 -1.28 2.49
N LEU A 28 8.40 -0.82 3.73
CA LEU A 28 9.25 -1.36 4.80
C LEU A 28 8.92 -2.84 5.09
N ILE A 29 7.64 -3.17 5.26
CA ILE A 29 7.19 -4.55 5.48
C ILE A 29 7.51 -5.43 4.26
N GLY A 30 7.16 -4.96 3.06
CA GLY A 30 7.37 -5.68 1.81
C GLY A 30 8.84 -5.98 1.55
N MET A 31 9.73 -5.03 1.88
CA MET A 31 11.19 -5.22 1.79
C MET A 31 11.68 -6.32 2.73
N VAL A 32 11.23 -6.31 3.98
CA VAL A 32 11.60 -7.35 4.97
C VAL A 32 11.13 -8.72 4.49
N ILE A 33 9.89 -8.83 4.01
CA ILE A 33 9.34 -10.09 3.50
C ILE A 33 10.11 -10.55 2.26
N ALA A 34 10.39 -9.65 1.31
CA ALA A 34 11.15 -9.98 0.10
C ALA A 34 12.54 -10.53 0.45
N VAL A 35 13.25 -9.90 1.38
CA VAL A 35 14.56 -10.39 1.86
C VAL A 35 14.43 -11.78 2.49
N ILE A 36 13.47 -12.00 3.39
CA ILE A 36 13.24 -13.32 4.02
C ILE A 36 13.00 -14.38 2.95
N LYS A 37 12.19 -14.09 1.95
CA LYS A 37 11.86 -15.05 0.88
C LYS A 37 13.00 -15.32 -0.10
N MET A 38 14.01 -14.46 -0.16
CA MET A 38 15.23 -14.66 -0.95
C MET A 38 16.25 -15.58 -0.28
N ILE A 39 16.17 -15.77 1.03
CA ILE A 39 17.12 -16.63 1.77
C ILE A 39 16.93 -18.09 1.33
N PRO A 40 18.02 -18.81 0.97
CA PRO A 40 17.96 -20.21 0.60
C PRO A 40 17.33 -21.07 1.71
N LYS A 41 16.35 -21.91 1.34
CA LYS A 41 15.55 -22.73 2.28
C LYS A 41 16.24 -24.02 2.68
N ASN A 42 17.57 -24.01 2.87
CA ASN A 42 18.35 -25.20 3.20
C ASN A 42 18.27 -25.57 4.70
N LYS A 43 17.90 -24.60 5.56
CA LYS A 43 17.74 -24.80 7.01
C LYS A 43 16.28 -24.66 7.43
N THR A 44 15.95 -25.19 8.63
CA THR A 44 14.57 -25.17 9.17
C THR A 44 14.10 -23.73 9.44
N ALA A 45 14.93 -22.86 10.01
CA ALA A 45 14.54 -21.51 10.36
C ALA A 45 14.10 -20.66 9.13
N PRO A 46 14.83 -20.60 7.99
CA PRO A 46 14.34 -19.91 6.80
C PRO A 46 13.04 -20.48 6.23
N LYS A 47 12.80 -21.79 6.34
CA LYS A 47 11.54 -22.40 5.92
C LYS A 47 10.37 -21.88 6.75
N VAL A 48 10.53 -21.86 8.10
CA VAL A 48 9.49 -21.39 9.02
C VAL A 48 9.17 -19.90 8.78
N PHE A 49 10.20 -19.05 8.69
CA PHE A 49 9.97 -17.62 8.40
C PHE A 49 9.30 -17.39 7.05
N SER A 50 9.72 -18.12 6.01
CA SER A 50 9.06 -18.04 4.71
C SER A 50 7.59 -18.48 4.77
N PHE A 51 7.28 -19.54 5.53
CA PHE A 51 5.90 -20.01 5.72
C PHE A 51 5.02 -18.97 6.45
N ILE A 52 5.56 -18.31 7.49
CA ILE A 52 4.86 -17.22 8.18
C ILE A 52 4.57 -16.07 7.22
N CYS A 53 5.55 -15.70 6.37
CA CYS A 53 5.35 -14.69 5.33
C CYS A 53 4.26 -15.11 4.33
N ASP A 54 4.19 -16.40 3.96
CA ASP A 54 3.16 -16.89 3.04
C ASP A 54 1.75 -16.81 3.65
N ILE A 55 1.61 -17.10 4.95
CA ILE A 55 0.34 -16.91 5.68
C ILE A 55 -0.05 -15.43 5.69
N TYR A 56 0.89 -14.54 6.03
CA TYR A 56 0.65 -13.11 6.04
C TYR A 56 0.19 -12.60 4.66
N ILE A 57 0.92 -12.93 3.60
CA ILE A 57 0.58 -12.54 2.24
C ILE A 57 -0.79 -13.11 1.84
N GLY A 58 -1.04 -14.38 2.15
CA GLY A 58 -2.31 -15.03 1.86
C GLY A 58 -3.49 -14.38 2.56
N PHE A 59 -3.34 -13.98 3.82
CA PHE A 59 -4.39 -13.30 4.58
C PHE A 59 -4.70 -11.91 4.00
N PHE A 60 -3.69 -11.05 3.85
CA PHE A 60 -3.90 -9.67 3.42
C PHE A 60 -4.34 -9.56 1.95
N ARG A 61 -3.89 -10.45 1.08
CA ARG A 61 -4.33 -10.46 -0.33
C ARG A 61 -5.59 -11.28 -0.56
N GLY A 62 -5.94 -12.16 0.37
CA GLY A 62 -7.13 -13.01 0.29
C GLY A 62 -8.39 -12.41 0.93
N THR A 63 -8.29 -11.29 1.63
CA THR A 63 -9.41 -10.64 2.30
C THR A 63 -9.60 -9.20 1.84
N PRO A 64 -10.86 -8.67 1.78
CA PRO A 64 -11.10 -7.27 1.44
C PRO A 64 -10.51 -6.30 2.48
N ILE A 65 -9.92 -5.20 2.03
CA ILE A 65 -9.32 -4.21 2.92
C ILE A 65 -10.31 -3.61 3.93
N VAL A 66 -11.58 -3.46 3.54
CA VAL A 66 -12.64 -2.99 4.46
C VAL A 66 -12.81 -3.94 5.64
N VAL A 67 -12.75 -5.25 5.40
CA VAL A 67 -12.87 -6.28 6.46
C VAL A 67 -11.65 -6.20 7.39
N GLN A 68 -10.45 -6.06 6.83
CA GLN A 68 -9.22 -5.89 7.62
C GLN A 68 -9.30 -4.64 8.49
N LEU A 69 -9.82 -3.52 7.95
CA LEU A 69 -10.01 -2.28 8.67
C LEU A 69 -10.99 -2.43 9.83
N LEU A 70 -12.13 -3.10 9.60
CA LEU A 70 -13.12 -3.36 10.64
C LEU A 70 -12.58 -4.28 11.75
N ILE A 71 -11.85 -5.34 11.38
CA ILE A 71 -11.18 -6.21 12.34
C ILE A 71 -10.13 -5.43 13.13
N GLY A 72 -9.29 -4.64 12.46
CA GLY A 72 -8.28 -3.81 13.11
C GLY A 72 -8.89 -2.90 14.15
N TYR A 73 -9.95 -2.18 13.80
CA TYR A 73 -10.55 -1.16 14.65
C TYR A 73 -11.47 -1.74 15.74
N PHE A 74 -12.42 -2.63 15.38
CA PHE A 74 -13.44 -3.11 16.32
C PHE A 74 -13.05 -4.35 17.09
N VAL A 75 -12.06 -5.12 16.63
CA VAL A 75 -11.63 -6.36 17.28
C VAL A 75 -10.26 -6.22 17.91
N LEU A 76 -9.24 -5.86 17.12
CA LEU A 76 -7.85 -5.86 17.60
C LEU A 76 -7.58 -4.72 18.60
N MET A 77 -8.06 -3.51 18.36
CA MET A 77 -7.82 -2.39 19.26
C MET A 77 -8.41 -2.65 20.66
N PRO A 78 -9.69 -3.03 20.80
CA PRO A 78 -10.25 -3.39 22.11
C PRO A 78 -9.58 -4.60 22.75
N ALA A 79 -9.27 -5.65 21.98
CA ALA A 79 -8.64 -6.87 22.50
C ALA A 79 -7.24 -6.62 23.07
N LEU A 80 -6.51 -5.64 22.52
CA LEU A 80 -5.17 -5.24 22.97
C LEU A 80 -5.22 -4.14 24.03
N GLY A 81 -6.40 -3.62 24.38
CA GLY A 81 -6.56 -2.48 25.29
C GLY A 81 -5.95 -1.18 24.75
N LEU A 82 -5.81 -1.06 23.42
CA LEU A 82 -5.24 0.11 22.78
C LEU A 82 -6.31 1.12 22.40
N ASN A 83 -6.04 2.39 22.66
CA ASN A 83 -6.89 3.52 22.29
C ASN A 83 -6.12 4.45 21.36
N LEU A 84 -6.02 4.06 20.08
CA LEU A 84 -5.33 4.83 19.05
C LEU A 84 -6.34 5.69 18.27
N PRO A 85 -5.89 6.86 17.73
CA PRO A 85 -6.73 7.63 16.81
C PRO A 85 -7.12 6.78 15.58
N ASN A 86 -8.35 6.92 15.11
CA ASN A 86 -8.88 6.15 13.98
C ASN A 86 -7.97 6.21 12.76
N VAL A 87 -7.40 7.39 12.47
CA VAL A 87 -6.46 7.59 11.35
C VAL A 87 -5.20 6.75 11.53
N ALA A 88 -4.67 6.63 12.75
CA ALA A 88 -3.49 5.79 13.02
C ALA A 88 -3.79 4.30 12.78
N VAL A 89 -4.98 3.84 13.18
CA VAL A 89 -5.43 2.46 12.90
C VAL A 89 -5.55 2.24 11.40
N ALA A 90 -6.15 3.18 10.67
CA ALA A 90 -6.24 3.10 9.20
C ALA A 90 -4.85 3.01 8.56
N ILE A 91 -3.92 3.89 8.93
CA ILE A 91 -2.53 3.88 8.41
C ILE A 91 -1.86 2.53 8.67
N ALA A 92 -2.01 1.96 9.87
CA ALA A 92 -1.43 0.66 10.20
C ALA A 92 -2.03 -0.47 9.36
N VAL A 93 -3.35 -0.53 9.21
CA VAL A 93 -4.04 -1.57 8.43
C VAL A 93 -3.69 -1.44 6.93
N PHE A 94 -3.73 -0.23 6.38
CA PHE A 94 -3.35 0.04 4.99
C PHE A 94 -1.87 -0.30 4.75
N GLY A 95 -1.00 0.01 5.71
CA GLY A 95 0.41 -0.34 5.65
C GLY A 95 0.67 -1.85 5.67
N MET A 96 -0.05 -2.58 6.52
CA MET A 96 0.04 -4.05 6.54
C MET A 96 -0.52 -4.66 5.25
N ASN A 97 -1.65 -4.16 4.74
CA ASN A 97 -2.20 -4.62 3.47
C ASN A 97 -1.21 -4.37 2.33
N SER A 98 -0.76 -3.12 2.16
CA SER A 98 0.21 -2.75 1.13
C SER A 98 1.52 -3.53 1.26
N GLY A 99 1.97 -3.86 2.47
CA GLY A 99 3.16 -4.69 2.70
C GLY A 99 3.10 -6.06 2.02
N ALA A 100 1.92 -6.67 1.98
CA ALA A 100 1.72 -7.93 1.28
C ALA A 100 1.82 -7.76 -0.25
N TYR A 101 1.21 -6.70 -0.81
CA TYR A 101 1.31 -6.40 -2.24
C TYR A 101 2.72 -5.98 -2.65
N VAL A 102 3.36 -5.09 -1.89
CA VAL A 102 4.72 -4.62 -2.15
C VAL A 102 5.73 -5.75 -2.09
N SER A 103 5.56 -6.72 -1.18
CA SER A 103 6.45 -7.90 -1.13
C SER A 103 6.43 -8.70 -2.44
N GLU A 104 5.25 -8.86 -3.05
CA GLU A 104 5.11 -9.53 -4.33
C GLU A 104 5.60 -8.65 -5.50
N ILE A 105 5.39 -7.34 -5.44
CA ILE A 105 5.96 -6.39 -6.41
C ILE A 105 7.48 -6.47 -6.40
N MET A 106 8.11 -6.47 -5.24
CA MET A 106 9.56 -6.60 -5.11
C MET A 106 10.06 -7.96 -5.62
N ARG A 107 9.37 -9.05 -5.27
CA ARG A 107 9.72 -10.39 -5.76
C ARG A 107 9.64 -10.45 -7.29
N SER A 108 8.56 -9.98 -7.89
CA SER A 108 8.39 -10.00 -9.34
C SER A 108 9.38 -9.09 -10.05
N GLY A 109 9.69 -7.92 -9.47
CA GLY A 109 10.68 -7.00 -10.02
C GLY A 109 12.10 -7.57 -10.02
N ILE A 110 12.49 -8.30 -8.97
CA ILE A 110 13.79 -8.99 -8.95
C ILE A 110 13.81 -10.13 -9.97
N GLN A 111 12.73 -10.88 -10.11
CA GLN A 111 12.61 -11.99 -11.06
C GLN A 111 12.52 -11.53 -12.52
N SER A 112 12.16 -10.28 -12.78
CA SER A 112 12.10 -9.71 -14.13
C SER A 112 13.48 -9.32 -14.71
N VAL A 113 14.52 -9.30 -13.86
CA VAL A 113 15.90 -9.08 -14.33
C VAL A 113 16.40 -10.35 -15.01
N ASP A 114 17.01 -10.20 -16.19
CA ASP A 114 17.56 -11.32 -16.94
C ASP A 114 18.57 -12.09 -16.08
N PRO A 115 18.38 -13.42 -15.88
CA PRO A 115 19.30 -14.27 -15.12
C PRO A 115 20.76 -14.18 -15.60
N GLY A 116 20.97 -13.94 -16.90
CA GLY A 116 22.29 -13.73 -17.49
C GLY A 116 23.07 -12.56 -16.87
N GLN A 117 22.38 -11.55 -16.32
CA GLN A 117 23.04 -10.45 -15.60
C GLN A 117 23.73 -10.94 -14.31
N LEU A 118 23.06 -11.82 -13.57
CA LEU A 118 23.65 -12.43 -12.38
C LEU A 118 24.80 -13.39 -12.76
N GLU A 119 24.59 -14.21 -13.78
CA GLU A 119 25.61 -15.15 -14.27
C GLU A 119 26.86 -14.43 -14.77
N ALA A 120 26.72 -13.39 -15.57
CA ALA A 120 27.83 -12.57 -16.06
C ALA A 120 28.61 -11.91 -14.91
N ALA A 121 27.89 -11.33 -13.91
CA ALA A 121 28.52 -10.75 -12.74
C ALA A 121 29.32 -11.80 -11.94
N ARG A 122 28.79 -13.01 -11.81
CA ARG A 122 29.47 -14.14 -11.17
C ARG A 122 30.69 -14.63 -11.95
N ALA A 123 30.60 -14.66 -13.28
CA ALA A 123 31.71 -15.03 -14.15
C ALA A 123 32.90 -14.04 -14.07
N LEU A 124 32.60 -12.75 -13.79
CA LEU A 124 33.60 -11.73 -13.51
C LEU A 124 34.20 -11.81 -12.09
N GLY A 125 33.89 -12.86 -11.32
CA GLY A 125 34.47 -13.10 -9.98
C GLY A 125 33.73 -12.40 -8.82
N LEU A 126 32.60 -11.70 -9.07
CA LEU A 126 31.82 -11.10 -8.00
C LEU A 126 31.14 -12.21 -7.17
N ASN A 127 31.14 -12.07 -5.85
CA ASN A 127 30.36 -12.96 -4.99
C ASN A 127 28.85 -12.67 -5.14
N TYR A 128 27.99 -13.62 -4.73
CA TYR A 128 26.53 -13.50 -4.87
C TYR A 128 25.95 -12.21 -4.27
N PRO A 129 26.24 -11.82 -3.02
CA PRO A 129 25.72 -10.59 -2.43
C PRO A 129 26.12 -9.34 -3.25
N THR A 130 27.37 -9.25 -3.69
CA THR A 130 27.85 -8.12 -4.48
C THR A 130 27.17 -8.07 -5.85
N SER A 131 27.00 -9.22 -6.52
CA SER A 131 26.29 -9.31 -7.79
C SER A 131 24.83 -8.88 -7.65
N MET A 132 24.15 -9.32 -6.58
CA MET A 132 22.79 -8.88 -6.28
C MET A 132 22.72 -7.36 -6.07
N ILE A 133 23.53 -6.81 -5.17
CA ILE A 133 23.45 -5.39 -4.79
C ILE A 133 23.89 -4.46 -5.92
N LYS A 134 24.94 -4.81 -6.67
CA LYS A 134 25.52 -3.91 -7.67
C LYS A 134 24.95 -4.09 -9.08
N VAL A 135 24.36 -5.24 -9.40
CA VAL A 135 23.91 -5.55 -10.76
C VAL A 135 22.40 -5.79 -10.81
N VAL A 136 21.88 -6.73 -10.01
CA VAL A 136 20.47 -7.14 -10.09
C VAL A 136 19.54 -6.12 -9.46
N ILE A 137 19.79 -5.71 -8.21
CA ILE A 137 18.88 -4.81 -7.47
C ILE A 137 18.69 -3.46 -8.16
N PRO A 138 19.72 -2.77 -8.70
CA PRO A 138 19.50 -1.50 -9.40
C PRO A 138 18.62 -1.63 -10.64
N GLN A 139 18.68 -2.74 -11.36
CA GLN A 139 17.81 -3.04 -12.50
C GLN A 139 16.39 -3.38 -12.01
N ALA A 140 16.28 -4.21 -10.98
CA ALA A 140 15.00 -4.56 -10.36
C ALA A 140 14.23 -3.32 -9.87
N VAL A 141 14.90 -2.36 -9.22
CA VAL A 141 14.29 -1.13 -8.74
C VAL A 141 13.63 -0.35 -9.88
N LYS A 142 14.27 -0.24 -11.04
CA LYS A 142 13.68 0.41 -12.22
C LYS A 142 12.38 -0.27 -12.66
N ASN A 143 12.32 -1.60 -12.61
CA ASN A 143 11.13 -2.37 -12.97
C ASN A 143 10.03 -2.29 -11.89
N ILE A 144 10.41 -2.13 -10.62
CA ILE A 144 9.52 -2.04 -9.46
C ILE A 144 8.81 -0.67 -9.40
N MET A 145 9.51 0.43 -9.71
CA MET A 145 9.02 1.80 -9.49
C MET A 145 7.65 2.09 -10.15
N PRO A 146 7.39 1.74 -11.42
CA PRO A 146 6.07 1.97 -12.02
C PRO A 146 4.96 1.18 -11.32
N THR A 147 5.26 -0.05 -10.86
CA THR A 147 4.28 -0.90 -10.16
C THR A 147 3.99 -0.38 -8.76
N LEU A 148 4.99 0.16 -8.04
CA LEU A 148 4.78 0.87 -6.78
C LEU A 148 3.93 2.13 -6.96
N GLY A 149 4.10 2.84 -8.07
CA GLY A 149 3.23 3.97 -8.41
C GLY A 149 1.77 3.54 -8.60
N ASN A 150 1.53 2.40 -9.24
CA ASN A 150 0.19 1.83 -9.38
C ASN A 150 -0.38 1.38 -8.04
N GLU A 151 0.44 0.82 -7.15
CA GLU A 151 0.03 0.48 -5.78
C GLU A 151 -0.40 1.73 -5.01
N PHE A 152 0.34 2.84 -5.13
CA PHE A 152 -0.05 4.11 -4.53
C PHE A 152 -1.39 4.62 -5.02
N ILE A 153 -1.65 4.54 -6.35
CA ILE A 153 -2.94 4.89 -6.94
C ILE A 153 -4.06 4.01 -6.38
N SER A 154 -3.79 2.71 -6.19
CA SER A 154 -4.76 1.79 -5.58
C SER A 154 -5.07 2.17 -4.15
N LEU A 155 -4.05 2.45 -3.32
CA LEU A 155 -4.23 2.90 -1.94
C LEU A 155 -5.10 4.17 -1.87
N ILE A 156 -4.83 5.18 -2.70
CA ILE A 156 -5.65 6.41 -2.76
C ILE A 156 -7.13 6.09 -2.98
N LYS A 157 -7.46 5.19 -3.90
CA LYS A 157 -8.85 4.79 -4.17
C LYS A 157 -9.45 3.98 -3.02
N GLU A 158 -8.66 3.10 -2.42
CA GLU A 158 -9.09 2.23 -1.33
C GLU A 158 -9.34 3.00 -0.03
N THR A 159 -8.75 4.19 0.17
CA THR A 159 -9.07 5.02 1.35
C THR A 159 -10.56 5.38 1.45
N SER A 160 -11.32 5.29 0.36
CA SER A 160 -12.78 5.52 0.38
C SER A 160 -13.54 4.68 1.42
N VAL A 161 -12.96 3.57 1.89
CA VAL A 161 -13.59 2.72 2.91
C VAL A 161 -13.30 3.15 4.35
N VAL A 162 -12.42 4.12 4.62
CA VAL A 162 -12.07 4.51 6.00
C VAL A 162 -13.22 5.22 6.72
N SER A 163 -14.21 5.68 5.98
CA SER A 163 -15.46 6.22 6.53
C SER A 163 -16.23 5.22 7.40
N PHE A 164 -16.03 3.90 7.21
CA PHE A 164 -16.62 2.84 8.05
C PHE A 164 -16.14 2.86 9.52
N ILE A 165 -14.98 3.43 9.78
CA ILE A 165 -14.45 3.64 11.14
C ILE A 165 -14.52 5.12 11.56
N ALA A 166 -15.53 5.85 11.06
CA ALA A 166 -15.85 7.23 11.41
C ALA A 166 -14.79 8.29 10.98
N ILE A 167 -13.82 7.98 10.14
CA ILE A 167 -12.90 8.94 9.55
C ILE A 167 -13.64 9.78 8.50
N VAL A 168 -13.40 11.09 8.49
CA VAL A 168 -13.89 11.99 7.43
C VAL A 168 -12.82 12.10 6.36
N ASP A 169 -12.83 11.15 5.45
CA ASP A 169 -12.04 11.14 4.21
C ASP A 169 -12.75 11.95 3.11
N LEU A 170 -12.16 11.96 1.92
CA LEU A 170 -12.73 12.65 0.77
C LEU A 170 -14.17 12.14 0.44
N THR A 171 -14.40 10.83 0.50
CA THR A 171 -15.71 10.23 0.20
C THR A 171 -16.78 10.66 1.21
N LYS A 172 -16.43 10.60 2.49
CA LYS A 172 -17.36 11.01 3.57
C LYS A 172 -17.64 12.52 3.53
N ALA A 173 -16.64 13.34 3.16
CA ALA A 173 -16.83 14.78 3.02
C ALA A 173 -17.88 15.11 1.95
N PHE A 174 -17.81 14.48 0.77
CA PHE A 174 -18.82 14.65 -0.27
C PHE A 174 -20.19 14.07 0.11
N ARG A 175 -20.22 12.95 0.84
CA ARG A 175 -21.46 12.39 1.38
C ARG A 175 -22.13 13.37 2.33
N GLN A 176 -21.40 14.05 3.22
CA GLN A 176 -21.92 15.05 4.14
C GLN A 176 -22.53 16.26 3.40
N ILE A 177 -22.00 16.63 2.23
CA ILE A 177 -22.62 17.64 1.37
C ILE A 177 -23.98 17.14 0.84
N GLY A 178 -24.05 15.89 0.41
CA GLY A 178 -25.31 15.26 0.00
C GLY A 178 -26.32 15.19 1.13
N ASP A 179 -25.90 14.77 2.31
CA ASP A 179 -26.74 14.67 3.53
C ASP A 179 -27.32 16.04 3.91
N SER A 180 -26.54 17.14 3.80
CA SER A 180 -26.99 18.49 4.17
C SER A 180 -27.96 19.12 3.15
N ASN A 181 -27.89 18.70 1.90
CA ASN A 181 -28.73 19.24 0.80
C ASN A 181 -29.85 18.27 0.39
N TYR A 182 -29.90 17.05 0.97
CA TYR A 182 -30.81 15.97 0.57
C TYR A 182 -30.69 15.64 -0.94
N GLU A 183 -29.48 15.83 -1.51
CA GLU A 183 -29.19 15.62 -2.92
C GLU A 183 -27.80 14.98 -3.05
N TYR A 184 -27.72 13.79 -3.68
CA TYR A 184 -26.47 12.99 -3.74
C TYR A 184 -25.86 12.90 -5.13
N ILE A 185 -26.62 13.21 -6.19
CA ILE A 185 -26.16 13.03 -7.58
C ILE A 185 -24.98 13.95 -7.85
N ILE A 186 -25.13 15.24 -7.58
CA ILE A 186 -24.08 16.24 -7.84
C ILE A 186 -22.83 15.98 -6.97
N PRO A 187 -22.94 15.81 -5.62
CA PRO A 187 -21.78 15.50 -4.78
C PRO A 187 -21.01 14.25 -5.23
N TYR A 188 -21.70 13.18 -5.60
CA TYR A 188 -20.99 11.97 -6.03
C TYR A 188 -20.38 12.07 -7.42
N LEU A 189 -20.98 12.82 -8.35
CA LEU A 189 -20.33 13.13 -9.63
C LEU A 189 -19.09 14.02 -9.43
N MET A 190 -19.14 14.99 -8.53
CA MET A 190 -18.00 15.81 -8.17
C MET A 190 -16.90 14.97 -7.51
N LEU A 191 -17.25 14.06 -6.58
CA LEU A 191 -16.32 13.11 -5.97
C LEU A 191 -15.59 12.27 -7.03
N ALA A 192 -16.34 11.72 -7.99
CA ALA A 192 -15.77 10.95 -9.09
C ALA A 192 -14.79 11.80 -9.93
N ALA A 193 -15.16 13.05 -10.25
CA ALA A 193 -14.29 13.97 -10.98
C ALA A 193 -13.01 14.29 -10.19
N VAL A 194 -13.11 14.52 -8.88
CA VAL A 194 -11.93 14.78 -8.02
C VAL A 194 -11.01 13.56 -7.98
N TYR A 195 -11.53 12.34 -7.79
CA TYR A 195 -10.70 11.12 -7.86
C TYR A 195 -10.04 10.95 -9.23
N LEU A 196 -10.76 11.20 -10.33
CA LEU A 196 -10.16 11.15 -11.67
C LEU A 196 -8.99 12.13 -11.83
N VAL A 197 -9.14 13.35 -11.36
CA VAL A 197 -8.06 14.37 -11.40
C VAL A 197 -6.87 13.92 -10.57
N ILE A 198 -7.08 13.46 -9.33
CA ILE A 198 -6.00 12.99 -8.44
C ILE A 198 -5.25 11.82 -9.10
N VAL A 199 -5.99 10.80 -9.55
CA VAL A 199 -5.39 9.62 -10.19
C VAL A 199 -4.65 10.00 -11.47
N TYR A 200 -5.22 10.92 -12.28
CA TYR A 200 -4.55 11.40 -13.48
C TYR A 200 -3.22 12.10 -13.17
N ILE A 201 -3.19 13.02 -12.20
CA ILE A 201 -1.98 13.72 -11.77
C ILE A 201 -0.92 12.71 -11.30
N ILE A 202 -1.28 11.79 -10.42
CA ILE A 202 -0.35 10.78 -9.91
C ILE A 202 0.14 9.88 -11.03
N SER A 203 -0.75 9.47 -11.95
CA SER A 203 -0.36 8.64 -13.10
C SER A 203 0.65 9.34 -14.03
N GLN A 204 0.53 10.66 -14.22
CA GLN A 204 1.54 11.41 -15.00
C GLN A 204 2.88 11.47 -14.25
N LEU A 205 2.86 11.66 -12.93
CA LEU A 205 4.09 11.64 -12.12
C LEU A 205 4.78 10.28 -12.16
N VAL A 206 4.02 9.19 -12.08
CA VAL A 206 4.55 7.80 -12.16
C VAL A 206 5.18 7.51 -13.52
N LYS A 207 4.66 8.09 -14.61
CA LYS A 207 5.25 7.92 -15.96
C LYS A 207 6.61 8.61 -16.14
N LEU A 208 6.95 9.55 -15.26
CA LEU A 208 8.23 10.26 -15.28
C LEU A 208 9.34 9.51 -14.53
N LEU A 209 8.99 8.45 -13.78
CA LEU A 209 9.91 7.58 -13.05
C LEU A 209 10.42 6.43 -13.92
#